data_e291712286a640b924c318083cd669f3
#
_entry.id   e291712286a640b924c318083cd669f3
#
_cell.length_a   1.000
_cell.length_b   1.000
_cell.length_c   1.000
_cell.angle_alpha   90.00
_cell.angle_beta   90.00
_cell.angle_gamma   90.00
#
_symmetry.space_group_name_H-M   'P 1'
#
loop_
_entity.id
_entity.type
_entity.pdbx_description
1 polymer ?
#
loop_
_entity_poly.entity_id
_entity_poly.type
_entity_poly.pdbx_seq_one_letter_code
_entity_poly.pdbx_strand_id
1 'polypeptide(L)'
;MRQRVVILTRPSAKQTFVARYGSEGQTRFAMRQSVRGIADFKRAEVEDTAQSRAVARIRQALPPDLKLAEIDRGMVAQFLFEPHDLVVAVGQDGLVANVGKYLDGQPLAGINPDPGTIDGSLLAFNVDTFIASLHEVLNDRRPVREATLAEALTSDQQALRGLNEIFVGVPNHQSARYRIRFGDKEEVQSSSGLIVSTGTGSTGWLKSLHGEPFDPAADELHFIVREAWPGRGFGASVLEGRVTREQPLFIESRMDAGTIFADGIEADAVRFDAGVSVTIAPGERRVRLVQ
;
A
#
# COMPACT_ATOMS: atom_id res chain seq x y z
N MET A 1 -3.47 -2.14 -27.76
CA MET A 1 -2.81 -3.38 -27.32
C MET A 1 -1.61 -3.04 -26.45
N ARG A 2 -1.43 -3.69 -25.31
CA ARG A 2 -0.28 -3.45 -24.41
C ARG A 2 1.01 -3.91 -25.06
N GLN A 3 2.12 -3.20 -24.79
CA GLN A 3 3.41 -3.45 -25.43
C GLN A 3 4.39 -4.18 -24.51
N ARG A 4 4.21 -4.01 -23.18
CA ARG A 4 5.02 -4.64 -22.15
C ARG A 4 4.15 -5.10 -20.99
N VAL A 5 4.46 -6.28 -20.45
CA VAL A 5 3.93 -6.73 -19.16
C VAL A 5 5.02 -6.59 -18.10
N VAL A 6 4.68 -6.00 -16.98
CA VAL A 6 5.56 -5.88 -15.81
C VAL A 6 5.01 -6.78 -14.72
N ILE A 7 5.64 -7.94 -14.49
CA ILE A 7 5.27 -8.82 -13.38
C ILE A 7 5.99 -8.35 -12.13
N LEU A 8 5.20 -8.04 -11.12
CA LEU A 8 5.68 -7.62 -9.81
C LEU A 8 5.45 -8.70 -8.78
N THR A 9 6.50 -9.00 -8.00
CA THR A 9 6.44 -9.88 -6.84
C THR A 9 7.02 -9.21 -5.60
N ARG A 10 6.89 -9.86 -4.46
CA ARG A 10 7.65 -9.53 -3.26
C ARG A 10 8.47 -10.75 -2.84
N PRO A 11 9.57 -10.57 -2.08
CA PRO A 11 10.25 -11.69 -1.48
C PRO A 11 9.27 -12.52 -0.64
N SER A 12 9.25 -13.82 -0.85
CA SER A 12 8.46 -14.73 -0.04
C SER A 12 8.98 -14.76 1.41
N ALA A 13 8.15 -15.26 2.34
CA ALA A 13 8.60 -15.47 3.72
C ALA A 13 9.82 -16.39 3.78
N LYS A 14 9.89 -17.42 2.92
CA LYS A 14 11.06 -18.31 2.79
C LYS A 14 12.32 -17.52 2.40
N GLN A 15 12.22 -16.71 1.36
CA GLN A 15 13.36 -15.89 0.89
C GLN A 15 13.82 -14.91 1.96
N THR A 16 12.89 -14.30 2.69
CA THR A 16 13.19 -13.40 3.83
C THR A 16 13.91 -14.15 4.95
N PHE A 17 13.48 -15.37 5.30
CA PHE A 17 14.16 -16.19 6.28
C PHE A 17 15.56 -16.60 5.81
N VAL A 18 15.71 -17.03 4.57
CA VAL A 18 17.02 -17.40 3.99
C VAL A 18 17.97 -16.21 3.97
N ALA A 19 17.50 -15.03 3.59
CA ALA A 19 18.30 -13.81 3.63
C ALA A 19 18.76 -13.44 5.05
N ARG A 20 17.88 -13.66 6.05
CA ARG A 20 18.20 -13.38 7.47
C ARG A 20 19.24 -14.34 8.05
N TYR A 21 19.23 -15.60 7.69
CA TYR A 21 20.07 -16.64 8.28
C TYR A 21 21.22 -17.09 7.36
N GLY A 22 21.31 -16.54 6.15
CA GLY A 22 22.40 -16.75 5.20
C GLY A 22 22.24 -17.95 4.26
N SER A 23 21.56 -19.02 4.68
CA SER A 23 21.28 -20.19 3.84
C SER A 23 20.03 -20.96 4.29
N GLU A 24 19.48 -21.80 3.42
CA GLU A 24 18.34 -22.65 3.77
C GLU A 24 18.68 -23.64 4.91
N GLY A 25 19.89 -24.21 4.92
CA GLY A 25 20.35 -25.10 5.98
C GLY A 25 20.45 -24.41 7.34
N GLN A 26 21.00 -23.20 7.37
CA GLN A 26 21.09 -22.37 8.60
C GLN A 26 19.70 -21.93 9.04
N THR A 27 18.82 -21.58 8.11
CA THR A 27 17.42 -21.25 8.40
C THR A 27 16.72 -22.43 9.08
N ARG A 28 16.80 -23.62 8.50
CA ARG A 28 16.21 -24.85 9.07
C ARG A 28 16.77 -25.15 10.46
N PHE A 29 18.06 -24.98 10.68
CA PHE A 29 18.70 -25.16 11.98
C PHE A 29 18.16 -24.16 13.02
N ALA A 30 18.12 -22.85 12.67
CA ALA A 30 17.60 -21.82 13.57
C ALA A 30 16.11 -22.02 13.90
N MET A 31 15.31 -22.40 12.90
CA MET A 31 13.87 -22.64 13.08
C MET A 31 13.56 -23.85 13.97
N ARG A 32 14.44 -24.85 14.03
CA ARG A 32 14.30 -26.00 14.97
C ARG A 32 14.38 -25.59 16.43
N GLN A 33 14.96 -24.45 16.74
CA GLN A 33 15.08 -23.93 18.10
C GLN A 33 13.81 -23.20 18.58
N SER A 34 12.86 -22.95 17.71
CA SER A 34 11.58 -22.32 18.02
C SER A 34 10.45 -23.35 18.00
N VAL A 35 9.53 -23.25 18.96
CA VAL A 35 8.37 -24.18 19.08
C VAL A 35 7.52 -24.25 17.80
N ARG A 36 7.41 -23.15 17.07
CA ARG A 36 6.63 -23.04 15.82
C ARG A 36 7.48 -22.92 14.56
N GLY A 37 8.79 -22.72 14.69
CA GLY A 37 9.67 -22.35 13.60
C GLY A 37 9.67 -23.30 12.41
N ILE A 38 9.62 -24.62 12.65
CA ILE A 38 9.56 -25.63 11.57
C ILE A 38 8.24 -25.53 10.80
N ALA A 39 7.11 -25.36 11.51
CA ALA A 39 5.80 -25.24 10.88
C ALA A 39 5.70 -23.95 10.06
N ASP A 40 6.23 -22.84 10.61
CA ASP A 40 6.26 -21.54 9.93
C ASP A 40 7.15 -21.59 8.69
N PHE A 41 8.30 -22.26 8.76
CA PHE A 41 9.18 -22.42 7.60
C PHE A 41 8.55 -23.31 6.51
N LYS A 42 7.87 -24.40 6.87
CA LYS A 42 7.11 -25.22 5.90
C LYS A 42 6.01 -24.42 5.20
N ARG A 43 5.28 -23.57 5.95
CA ARG A 43 4.27 -22.68 5.38
C ARG A 43 4.91 -21.69 4.39
N ALA A 44 6.05 -21.11 4.75
CA ALA A 44 6.81 -20.23 3.88
C ALA A 44 7.32 -20.93 2.61
N GLU A 45 7.68 -22.22 2.65
CA GLU A 45 8.04 -23.03 1.49
C GLU A 45 6.85 -23.23 0.54
N VAL A 46 5.65 -23.48 1.09
CA VAL A 46 4.42 -23.60 0.29
C VAL A 46 4.09 -22.29 -0.40
N GLU A 47 4.11 -21.15 0.31
CA GLU A 47 3.90 -19.80 -0.25
C GLU A 47 4.91 -19.52 -1.38
N ASP A 48 6.20 -19.76 -1.16
CA ASP A 48 7.27 -19.54 -2.15
C ASP A 48 7.04 -20.37 -3.41
N THR A 49 6.65 -21.63 -3.26
CA THR A 49 6.34 -22.54 -4.36
C THR A 49 5.10 -22.07 -5.14
N ALA A 50 4.05 -21.66 -4.46
CA ALA A 50 2.82 -21.18 -5.09
C ALA A 50 3.09 -19.90 -5.91
N GLN A 51 3.80 -18.92 -5.33
CA GLN A 51 4.17 -17.68 -6.02
C GLN A 51 5.05 -17.94 -7.24
N SER A 52 6.11 -18.76 -7.10
CA SER A 52 7.01 -19.10 -8.20
C SER A 52 6.29 -19.83 -9.34
N ARG A 53 5.39 -20.78 -9.01
CA ARG A 53 4.55 -21.48 -9.99
C ARG A 53 3.58 -20.52 -10.69
N ALA A 54 2.98 -19.61 -9.96
CA ALA A 54 2.07 -18.60 -10.52
C ALA A 54 2.78 -17.73 -11.56
N VAL A 55 3.95 -17.18 -11.22
CA VAL A 55 4.78 -16.38 -12.14
C VAL A 55 5.18 -17.19 -13.38
N ALA A 56 5.65 -18.41 -13.20
CA ALA A 56 6.05 -19.26 -14.32
C ALA A 56 4.89 -19.57 -15.30
N ARG A 57 3.69 -19.85 -14.76
CA ARG A 57 2.49 -20.08 -15.57
C ARG A 57 2.04 -18.84 -16.33
N ILE A 58 2.04 -17.67 -15.68
CA ILE A 58 1.71 -16.39 -16.33
C ILE A 58 2.71 -16.13 -17.46
N ARG A 59 4.02 -16.25 -17.18
CA ARG A 59 5.08 -16.08 -18.20
C ARG A 59 4.87 -16.97 -19.43
N GLN A 60 4.53 -18.24 -19.23
CA GLN A 60 4.29 -19.19 -20.33
C GLN A 60 3.04 -18.87 -21.16
N ALA A 61 2.06 -18.21 -20.56
CA ALA A 61 0.83 -17.82 -21.25
C ALA A 61 0.94 -16.50 -22.04
N LEU A 62 1.99 -15.70 -21.80
CA LEU A 62 2.18 -14.44 -22.51
C LEU A 62 2.57 -14.70 -23.98
N PRO A 63 2.07 -13.87 -24.93
CA PRO A 63 2.53 -13.89 -26.31
C PRO A 63 4.06 -13.72 -26.42
N PRO A 64 4.75 -14.47 -27.28
CA PRO A 64 6.21 -14.48 -27.36
C PRO A 64 6.84 -13.16 -27.87
N ASP A 65 6.07 -12.35 -28.56
CA ASP A 65 6.45 -11.03 -29.08
C ASP A 65 6.23 -9.89 -28.05
N LEU A 66 5.59 -10.20 -26.91
CA LEU A 66 5.32 -9.21 -25.89
C LEU A 66 6.55 -9.01 -24.99
N LYS A 67 6.95 -7.76 -24.80
CA LYS A 67 8.03 -7.43 -23.85
C LYS A 67 7.64 -7.81 -22.43
N LEU A 68 8.56 -8.38 -21.68
CA LEU A 68 8.37 -8.77 -20.29
C LEU A 68 9.45 -8.15 -19.42
N ALA A 69 9.02 -7.53 -18.32
CA ALA A 69 9.89 -7.15 -17.21
C ALA A 69 9.40 -7.87 -15.93
N GLU A 70 10.33 -8.34 -15.12
CA GLU A 70 10.05 -8.92 -13.82
C GLU A 70 10.80 -8.11 -12.77
N ILE A 71 10.07 -7.59 -11.79
CA ILE A 71 10.65 -6.74 -10.75
C ILE A 71 10.21 -7.19 -9.36
N ASP A 72 11.06 -6.96 -8.39
CA ASP A 72 10.74 -7.09 -6.98
C ASP A 72 10.14 -5.81 -6.42
N ARG A 73 9.32 -5.92 -5.39
CA ARG A 73 8.72 -4.80 -4.67
C ARG A 73 9.75 -3.72 -4.28
N GLY A 74 10.96 -4.11 -3.89
CA GLY A 74 12.01 -3.17 -3.52
C GLY A 74 12.50 -2.28 -4.66
N MET A 75 12.22 -2.66 -5.92
CA MET A 75 12.62 -1.90 -7.11
C MET A 75 11.55 -0.93 -7.61
N VAL A 76 10.31 -1.02 -7.10
CA VAL A 76 9.14 -0.31 -7.65
C VAL A 76 9.35 1.20 -7.66
N ALA A 77 9.90 1.78 -6.59
CA ALA A 77 10.13 3.22 -6.47
C ALA A 77 11.14 3.78 -7.48
N GLN A 78 12.00 2.91 -8.04
CA GLN A 78 13.05 3.29 -9.00
C GLN A 78 12.73 2.80 -10.43
N PHE A 79 11.64 2.03 -10.58
CA PHE A 79 11.27 1.45 -11.87
C PHE A 79 10.48 2.45 -12.71
N LEU A 80 10.88 2.59 -13.98
CA LEU A 80 10.18 3.46 -14.92
C LEU A 80 9.06 2.68 -15.61
N PHE A 81 7.82 2.95 -15.19
CA PHE A 81 6.63 2.44 -15.85
C PHE A 81 6.34 3.25 -17.11
N GLU A 82 6.12 2.55 -18.23
CA GLU A 82 5.76 3.17 -19.50
C GLU A 82 4.22 3.28 -19.65
N PRO A 83 3.69 4.22 -20.46
CA PRO A 83 2.24 4.42 -20.60
C PRO A 83 1.46 3.18 -21.10
N HIS A 84 2.13 2.32 -21.88
CA HIS A 84 1.54 1.11 -22.47
C HIS A 84 1.83 -0.18 -21.70
N ASP A 85 2.33 -0.07 -20.48
CA ASP A 85 2.52 -1.24 -19.61
C ASP A 85 1.17 -1.79 -19.13
N LEU A 86 1.14 -3.11 -18.98
CA LEU A 86 0.23 -3.81 -18.09
C LEU A 86 1.02 -4.25 -16.86
N VAL A 87 0.62 -3.79 -15.69
CA VAL A 87 1.26 -4.18 -14.42
C VAL A 87 0.50 -5.35 -13.80
N VAL A 88 1.21 -6.42 -13.47
CA VAL A 88 0.64 -7.66 -12.93
C VAL A 88 1.29 -7.92 -11.57
N ALA A 89 0.58 -7.63 -10.49
CA ALA A 89 1.04 -7.87 -9.12
C ALA A 89 0.64 -9.30 -8.69
N VAL A 90 1.62 -10.18 -8.48
CA VAL A 90 1.40 -11.58 -8.07
C VAL A 90 1.73 -11.74 -6.59
N GLY A 91 0.71 -11.83 -5.72
CA GLY A 91 0.93 -11.91 -4.27
C GLY A 91 -0.30 -11.56 -3.45
N GLN A 92 -0.12 -10.69 -2.47
CA GLN A 92 -1.15 -10.25 -1.52
C GLN A 92 -1.63 -8.82 -1.83
N ASP A 93 -2.77 -8.40 -1.27
CA ASP A 93 -3.35 -7.06 -1.43
C ASP A 93 -2.35 -5.93 -1.22
N GLY A 94 -1.52 -6.00 -0.20
CA GLY A 94 -0.49 -5.00 0.08
C GLY A 94 0.50 -4.80 -1.08
N LEU A 95 0.74 -5.80 -1.94
CA LEU A 95 1.58 -5.65 -3.11
C LEU A 95 0.90 -4.79 -4.19
N VAL A 96 -0.41 -4.97 -4.37
CA VAL A 96 -1.24 -4.17 -5.30
C VAL A 96 -1.26 -2.71 -4.84
N ALA A 97 -1.52 -2.47 -3.54
CA ALA A 97 -1.50 -1.12 -2.98
C ALA A 97 -0.14 -0.46 -3.17
N ASN A 98 0.93 -1.18 -2.88
CA ASN A 98 2.29 -0.67 -2.98
C ASN A 98 2.71 -0.23 -4.38
N VAL A 99 2.32 -0.97 -5.42
CA VAL A 99 2.65 -0.56 -6.79
C VAL A 99 1.70 0.51 -7.30
N GLY A 100 0.42 0.44 -6.90
CA GLY A 100 -0.61 1.35 -7.38
C GLY A 100 -0.26 2.83 -7.23
N LYS A 101 0.39 3.20 -6.12
CA LYS A 101 0.80 4.59 -5.84
C LYS A 101 1.88 5.15 -6.79
N TYR A 102 2.60 4.30 -7.52
CA TYR A 102 3.63 4.71 -8.50
C TYR A 102 3.12 4.75 -9.94
N LEU A 103 1.91 4.25 -10.18
CA LEU A 103 1.33 4.22 -11.52
C LEU A 103 0.70 5.55 -11.92
N ASP A 104 0.72 5.81 -13.22
CA ASP A 104 0.14 7.00 -13.86
C ASP A 104 -0.77 6.58 -15.02
N GLY A 105 -1.89 5.92 -14.67
CA GLY A 105 -2.88 5.44 -15.63
C GLY A 105 -2.63 4.06 -16.23
N GLN A 106 -1.50 3.39 -15.93
CA GLN A 106 -1.30 1.99 -16.32
C GLN A 106 -2.33 1.10 -15.61
N PRO A 107 -2.96 0.13 -16.31
CA PRO A 107 -3.82 -0.85 -15.67
C PRO A 107 -3.00 -1.81 -14.79
N LEU A 108 -3.56 -2.14 -13.65
CA LEU A 108 -2.99 -2.99 -12.62
C LEU A 108 -3.91 -4.20 -12.40
N ALA A 109 -3.39 -5.39 -12.65
CA ALA A 109 -4.05 -6.66 -12.34
C ALA A 109 -3.45 -7.28 -11.07
N GLY A 110 -4.29 -7.48 -10.05
CA GLY A 110 -3.92 -8.20 -8.83
C GLY A 110 -4.20 -9.69 -8.99
N ILE A 111 -3.17 -10.53 -8.82
CA ILE A 111 -3.25 -11.98 -8.99
C ILE A 111 -3.01 -12.68 -7.66
N ASN A 112 -3.98 -13.47 -7.22
CA ASN A 112 -3.85 -14.34 -6.06
C ASN A 112 -3.14 -15.65 -6.47
N PRO A 113 -1.91 -15.90 -5.99
CA PRO A 113 -1.19 -17.14 -6.32
C PRO A 113 -1.71 -18.35 -5.56
N ASP A 114 -2.42 -18.17 -4.43
CA ASP A 114 -2.94 -19.24 -3.58
C ASP A 114 -4.28 -18.81 -2.92
N PRO A 115 -5.40 -18.94 -3.64
CA PRO A 115 -6.73 -18.55 -3.13
C PRO A 115 -7.20 -19.34 -1.90
N GLY A 116 -6.54 -20.46 -1.59
CA GLY A 116 -6.86 -21.26 -0.41
C GLY A 116 -6.30 -20.69 0.90
N THR A 117 -5.30 -19.81 0.83
CA THR A 117 -4.62 -19.26 2.02
C THR A 117 -4.50 -17.74 2.02
N ILE A 118 -4.72 -17.09 0.88
CA ILE A 118 -4.62 -15.63 0.72
C ILE A 118 -6.00 -15.08 0.42
N ASP A 119 -6.46 -14.19 1.27
CA ASP A 119 -7.62 -13.34 1.01
C ASP A 119 -7.16 -11.96 0.52
N GLY A 120 -7.96 -11.32 -0.36
CA GLY A 120 -7.64 -9.99 -0.80
C GLY A 120 -8.71 -9.39 -1.70
N SER A 121 -9.11 -8.15 -1.39
CA SER A 121 -10.12 -7.39 -2.13
C SER A 121 -9.57 -6.72 -3.40
N LEU A 122 -8.25 -6.61 -3.50
CA LEU A 122 -7.52 -6.06 -4.65
C LEU A 122 -7.03 -7.15 -5.61
N LEU A 123 -7.21 -8.42 -5.28
CA LEU A 123 -6.82 -9.58 -6.09
C LEU A 123 -8.01 -10.07 -6.91
N ALA A 124 -8.32 -9.38 -8.00
CA ALA A 124 -9.47 -9.71 -8.86
C ALA A 124 -9.34 -11.07 -9.56
N PHE A 125 -8.11 -11.59 -9.70
CA PHE A 125 -7.82 -12.82 -10.43
C PHE A 125 -7.10 -13.83 -9.54
N ASN A 126 -7.35 -15.11 -9.81
CA ASN A 126 -6.36 -16.15 -9.59
C ASN A 126 -5.59 -16.41 -10.90
N VAL A 127 -4.58 -17.30 -10.86
CA VAL A 127 -3.75 -17.58 -12.04
C VAL A 127 -4.56 -18.10 -13.22
N ASP A 128 -5.54 -18.98 -12.98
CA ASP A 128 -6.34 -19.59 -14.05
C ASP A 128 -7.29 -18.57 -14.70
N THR A 129 -7.98 -17.77 -13.90
CA THR A 129 -8.90 -16.74 -14.40
C THR A 129 -8.15 -15.62 -15.13
N PHE A 130 -6.95 -15.25 -14.67
CA PHE A 130 -6.11 -14.29 -15.37
C PHE A 130 -5.66 -14.80 -16.75
N ILE A 131 -5.15 -16.04 -16.82
CA ILE A 131 -4.72 -16.63 -18.08
C ILE A 131 -5.89 -16.76 -19.05
N ALA A 132 -7.06 -17.17 -18.57
CA ALA A 132 -8.26 -17.28 -19.41
C ALA A 132 -8.71 -15.92 -19.99
N SER A 133 -8.51 -14.82 -19.25
CA SER A 133 -8.88 -13.46 -19.68
C SER A 133 -7.72 -12.66 -20.30
N LEU A 134 -6.55 -13.25 -20.44
CA LEU A 134 -5.32 -12.54 -20.82
C LEU A 134 -5.45 -11.74 -22.13
N HIS A 135 -6.12 -12.32 -23.14
CA HIS A 135 -6.34 -11.63 -24.41
C HIS A 135 -7.20 -10.37 -24.24
N GLU A 136 -8.21 -10.41 -23.37
CA GLU A 136 -9.07 -9.25 -23.10
C GLU A 136 -8.31 -8.18 -22.33
N VAL A 137 -7.52 -8.60 -21.33
CA VAL A 137 -6.68 -7.70 -20.51
C VAL A 137 -5.66 -6.97 -21.37
N LEU A 138 -4.94 -7.69 -22.24
CA LEU A 138 -3.93 -7.11 -23.14
C LEU A 138 -4.51 -6.13 -24.17
N ASN A 139 -5.79 -6.24 -24.50
CA ASN A 139 -6.49 -5.38 -25.43
C ASN A 139 -7.40 -4.34 -24.76
N ASP A 140 -7.28 -4.12 -23.44
CA ASP A 140 -8.09 -3.17 -22.67
C ASP A 140 -9.60 -3.40 -22.77
N ARG A 141 -10.03 -4.67 -22.88
CA ARG A 141 -11.45 -5.05 -23.01
C ARG A 141 -12.06 -5.50 -21.69
N ARG A 142 -11.25 -5.70 -20.65
CA ARG A 142 -11.76 -6.01 -19.30
C ARG A 142 -12.22 -4.74 -18.59
N PRO A 143 -13.26 -4.83 -17.77
CA PRO A 143 -13.66 -3.74 -16.91
C PRO A 143 -12.51 -3.28 -16.02
N VAL A 144 -12.46 -1.98 -15.76
CA VAL A 144 -11.48 -1.35 -14.88
C VAL A 144 -12.24 -0.60 -13.79
N ARG A 145 -11.91 -0.87 -12.53
CA ARG A 145 -12.33 -0.09 -11.39
C ARG A 145 -11.28 0.98 -11.10
N GLU A 146 -11.68 2.21 -11.06
CA GLU A 146 -10.81 3.29 -10.60
C GLU A 146 -10.84 3.38 -9.07
N ALA A 147 -9.66 3.61 -8.47
CA ALA A 147 -9.53 3.80 -7.03
C ALA A 147 -8.79 5.11 -6.75
N THR A 148 -9.29 5.84 -5.76
CA THR A 148 -8.72 7.12 -5.30
C THR A 148 -7.41 6.87 -4.58
N LEU A 149 -6.42 7.73 -4.83
CA LEU A 149 -5.20 7.84 -4.03
C LEU A 149 -5.33 8.96 -3.00
N ALA A 150 -4.85 8.74 -1.80
CA ALA A 150 -4.52 9.83 -0.88
C ALA A 150 -3.19 10.45 -1.31
N GLU A 151 -3.09 11.77 -1.32
CA GLU A 151 -1.86 12.49 -1.62
C GLU A 151 -1.50 13.42 -0.46
N ALA A 152 -0.26 13.31 0.03
CA ALA A 152 0.34 14.19 1.02
C ALA A 152 1.44 15.01 0.35
N LEU A 153 1.35 16.34 0.45
CA LEU A 153 2.35 17.27 -0.04
C LEU A 153 2.90 18.08 1.14
N THR A 154 4.20 17.97 1.38
CA THR A 154 4.87 18.70 2.46
C THR A 154 5.34 20.09 2.03
N SER A 155 5.57 20.98 3.02
CA SER A 155 6.07 22.34 2.76
C SER A 155 7.47 22.38 2.16
N ASP A 156 8.27 21.31 2.33
CA ASP A 156 9.58 21.12 1.72
C ASP A 156 9.53 20.37 0.38
N GLN A 157 8.35 20.32 -0.26
CA GLN A 157 8.09 19.79 -1.60
C GLN A 157 8.24 18.26 -1.74
N GLN A 158 8.19 17.51 -0.66
CA GLN A 158 8.10 16.07 -0.76
C GLN A 158 6.64 15.65 -0.98
N ALA A 159 6.42 14.64 -1.83
CA ALA A 159 5.09 14.10 -2.12
C ALA A 159 5.05 12.61 -1.80
N LEU A 160 3.99 12.18 -1.13
CA LEU A 160 3.73 10.78 -0.84
C LEU A 160 2.29 10.44 -1.23
N ARG A 161 2.09 9.26 -1.83
CA ARG A 161 0.76 8.74 -2.18
C ARG A 161 0.49 7.43 -1.49
N GLY A 162 -0.78 7.18 -1.17
CA GLY A 162 -1.25 5.92 -0.63
C GLY A 162 -2.54 5.46 -1.30
N LEU A 163 -2.63 4.17 -1.62
CA LEU A 163 -3.87 3.57 -2.12
C LEU A 163 -4.80 3.17 -0.97
N ASN A 164 -4.24 2.73 0.16
CA ASN A 164 -5.03 2.41 1.35
C ASN A 164 -5.13 3.61 2.29
N GLU A 165 -4.00 4.03 2.86
CA GLU A 165 -3.97 5.11 3.82
C GLU A 165 -2.61 5.80 3.90
N ILE A 166 -2.62 7.01 4.45
CA ILE A 166 -1.44 7.74 4.89
C ILE A 166 -1.47 7.83 6.41
N PHE A 167 -0.36 7.46 7.05
CA PHE A 167 -0.14 7.68 8.48
C PHE A 167 0.73 8.91 8.70
N VAL A 168 0.37 9.72 9.71
CA VAL A 168 1.18 10.86 10.18
C VAL A 168 1.40 10.71 11.68
N GLY A 169 2.66 10.68 12.12
CA GLY A 169 2.96 10.51 13.53
C GLY A 169 4.45 10.38 13.82
N VAL A 170 4.80 9.53 14.78
CA VAL A 170 6.18 9.19 15.14
C VAL A 170 6.46 7.71 14.85
N PRO A 171 7.71 7.32 14.51
CA PRO A 171 8.04 5.93 14.19
C PRO A 171 8.22 5.04 15.43
N ASN A 172 7.92 5.53 16.62
CA ASN A 172 8.11 4.83 17.89
C ASN A 172 6.89 4.98 18.80
N HIS A 173 7.01 4.60 20.08
CA HIS A 173 5.94 4.64 21.08
C HIS A 173 5.70 6.00 21.73
N GLN A 174 6.42 7.05 21.33
CA GLN A 174 6.22 8.41 21.86
C GLN A 174 4.94 9.03 21.29
N SER A 175 4.40 10.02 21.98
CA SER A 175 3.25 10.76 21.48
C SER A 175 3.64 11.67 20.31
N ALA A 176 2.89 11.58 19.24
CA ALA A 176 2.95 12.53 18.13
C ALA A 176 2.39 13.88 18.60
N ARG A 177 3.12 14.95 18.35
CA ARG A 177 2.69 16.33 18.65
C ARG A 177 2.65 17.13 17.36
N TYR A 178 1.52 17.75 17.11
CA TYR A 178 1.30 18.50 15.87
C TYR A 178 0.19 19.52 16.07
N ARG A 179 0.15 20.53 15.19
CA ARG A 179 -1.01 21.37 14.98
C ARG A 179 -1.83 20.74 13.86
N ILE A 180 -3.12 20.57 14.07
CA ILE A 180 -4.08 20.10 13.07
C ILE A 180 -5.07 21.19 12.76
N ARG A 181 -5.37 21.40 11.47
CA ARG A 181 -6.41 22.30 10.98
C ARG A 181 -7.31 21.57 10.00
N PHE A 182 -8.61 21.64 10.24
CA PHE A 182 -9.62 21.05 9.38
C PHE A 182 -10.89 21.92 9.38
N GLY A 183 -11.28 22.44 8.23
CA GLY A 183 -12.30 23.49 8.11
C GLY A 183 -11.91 24.72 8.94
N ASP A 184 -12.84 25.19 9.77
CA ASP A 184 -12.64 26.36 10.62
C ASP A 184 -12.00 26.04 11.99
N LYS A 185 -11.69 24.75 12.23
CA LYS A 185 -11.12 24.31 13.51
C LYS A 185 -9.61 24.15 13.39
N GLU A 186 -8.91 24.65 14.39
CA GLU A 186 -7.46 24.47 14.54
C GLU A 186 -7.13 24.21 16.01
N GLU A 187 -6.28 23.23 16.27
CA GLU A 187 -5.79 22.95 17.62
C GLU A 187 -4.41 22.27 17.60
N VAL A 188 -3.75 22.32 18.74
CA VAL A 188 -2.53 21.53 18.97
C VAL A 188 -2.91 20.25 19.66
N GLN A 189 -2.46 19.12 19.13
CA GLN A 189 -2.77 17.79 19.65
C GLN A 189 -1.53 17.04 20.13
N SER A 190 -1.76 16.10 21.03
CA SER A 190 -0.86 15.03 21.42
C SER A 190 -1.64 13.71 21.28
N SER A 191 -1.12 12.77 20.48
CA SER A 191 -1.86 11.53 20.13
C SER A 191 -0.88 10.40 19.75
N SER A 192 -1.40 9.23 19.41
CA SER A 192 -0.61 8.18 18.75
C SER A 192 -0.52 8.36 17.23
N GLY A 193 -0.64 9.59 16.74
CA GLY A 193 -0.70 9.92 15.32
C GLY A 193 -2.11 9.82 14.76
N LEU A 194 -2.23 9.96 13.45
CA LEU A 194 -3.50 9.85 12.74
C LEU A 194 -3.34 9.09 11.43
N ILE A 195 -4.42 8.53 10.95
CA ILE A 195 -4.52 7.95 9.61
C ILE A 195 -5.46 8.77 8.74
N VAL A 196 -5.16 8.83 7.46
CA VAL A 196 -6.01 9.39 6.42
C VAL A 196 -6.25 8.32 5.39
N SER A 197 -7.44 7.72 5.40
CA SER A 197 -7.79 6.55 4.59
C SER A 197 -8.52 6.93 3.33
N THR A 198 -8.25 6.19 2.25
CA THR A 198 -9.08 6.14 1.04
C THR A 198 -10.24 5.18 1.23
N GLY A 199 -11.18 5.13 0.27
CA GLY A 199 -12.21 4.09 0.25
C GLY A 199 -11.64 2.68 0.12
N THR A 200 -10.51 2.50 -0.55
CA THR A 200 -9.81 1.20 -0.63
C THR A 200 -9.31 0.74 0.73
N GLY A 201 -8.66 1.61 1.49
CA GLY A 201 -8.15 1.33 2.84
C GLY A 201 -9.23 1.29 3.92
N SER A 202 -10.44 1.78 3.62
CA SER A 202 -11.51 1.94 4.61
C SER A 202 -11.97 0.64 5.26
N THR A 203 -11.79 -0.49 4.60
CA THR A 203 -12.11 -1.83 5.14
C THR A 203 -11.01 -2.40 6.05
N GLY A 204 -9.84 -1.78 6.07
CA GLY A 204 -8.65 -2.18 6.84
C GLY A 204 -8.47 -1.35 8.13
N TRP A 205 -7.43 -0.52 8.16
CA TRP A 205 -7.04 0.22 9.37
C TRP A 205 -8.11 1.21 9.84
N LEU A 206 -8.76 1.94 8.90
CA LEU A 206 -9.87 2.83 9.25
C LEU A 206 -10.97 2.09 10.02
N LYS A 207 -11.40 0.93 9.51
CA LYS A 207 -12.42 0.10 10.17
C LYS A 207 -11.98 -0.38 11.56
N SER A 208 -10.71 -0.69 11.77
CA SER A 208 -10.19 -1.10 13.09
C SER A 208 -10.23 0.04 14.12
N LEU A 209 -10.34 1.28 13.66
CA LEU A 209 -10.55 2.49 14.46
C LEU A 209 -12.01 2.94 14.49
N HIS A 210 -12.93 2.03 14.16
CA HIS A 210 -14.39 2.26 14.13
C HIS A 210 -14.88 3.23 13.02
N GLY A 211 -14.04 3.51 12.01
CA GLY A 211 -14.49 4.24 10.83
C GLY A 211 -15.37 3.39 9.92
N GLU A 212 -16.27 4.06 9.19
CA GLU A 212 -17.19 3.39 8.27
C GLU A 212 -16.53 3.16 6.90
N PRO A 213 -16.64 1.97 6.31
CA PRO A 213 -16.20 1.71 4.94
C PRO A 213 -16.96 2.55 3.92
N PHE A 214 -16.27 3.01 2.89
CA PHE A 214 -16.86 3.79 1.79
C PHE A 214 -16.29 3.39 0.42
N ASP A 215 -16.87 3.95 -0.66
CA ASP A 215 -16.53 3.56 -2.02
C ASP A 215 -15.06 3.86 -2.35
N PRO A 216 -14.29 2.87 -2.85
CA PRO A 216 -12.91 3.08 -3.33
C PRO A 216 -12.75 4.15 -4.42
N ALA A 217 -13.79 4.41 -5.21
CA ALA A 217 -13.80 5.42 -6.26
C ALA A 217 -14.23 6.82 -5.77
N ALA A 218 -14.70 6.93 -4.51
CA ALA A 218 -15.14 8.22 -3.96
C ALA A 218 -13.99 9.24 -3.97
N ASP A 219 -14.31 10.47 -4.37
CA ASP A 219 -13.34 11.58 -4.41
C ASP A 219 -13.18 12.26 -3.05
N GLU A 220 -12.93 11.44 -2.04
CA GLU A 220 -12.78 11.85 -0.65
C GLU A 220 -11.87 10.90 0.12
N LEU A 221 -11.38 11.37 1.28
CA LEU A 221 -10.64 10.58 2.26
C LEU A 221 -11.29 10.78 3.62
N HIS A 222 -11.11 9.81 4.52
CA HIS A 222 -11.53 9.96 5.91
C HIS A 222 -10.30 9.90 6.83
N PHE A 223 -10.17 10.86 7.75
CA PHE A 223 -9.12 10.79 8.77
C PHE A 223 -9.67 10.44 10.13
N ILE A 224 -8.86 9.76 10.93
CA ILE A 224 -9.09 9.48 12.36
C ILE A 224 -7.79 9.71 13.12
N VAL A 225 -7.88 10.49 14.19
CA VAL A 225 -6.80 10.69 15.16
C VAL A 225 -6.83 9.56 16.18
N ARG A 226 -5.66 8.97 16.41
CA ARG A 226 -5.51 7.81 17.31
C ARG A 226 -5.16 8.27 18.72
N GLU A 227 -5.91 7.78 19.71
CA GLU A 227 -5.66 7.99 21.14
C GLU A 227 -5.28 9.45 21.48
N ALA A 228 -6.10 10.41 21.04
CA ALA A 228 -5.89 11.81 21.34
C ALA A 228 -5.95 12.06 22.86
N TRP A 229 -4.95 12.78 23.39
CA TRP A 229 -4.82 13.08 24.80
C TRP A 229 -5.25 14.53 25.09
N PRO A 230 -6.42 14.78 25.72
CA PRO A 230 -6.83 16.10 26.16
C PRO A 230 -6.04 16.49 27.41
N GLY A 231 -5.06 17.38 27.26
CA GLY A 231 -4.17 17.82 28.34
C GLY A 231 -4.02 19.33 28.38
N ARG A 232 -3.22 19.85 29.32
CA ARG A 232 -2.93 21.29 29.38
C ARG A 232 -2.19 21.68 28.06
N GLY A 233 -2.85 22.53 27.24
CA GLY A 233 -2.32 23.00 25.98
C GLY A 233 -2.52 22.05 24.79
N PHE A 234 -3.29 20.97 24.96
CA PHE A 234 -3.68 20.05 23.88
C PHE A 234 -5.19 19.93 23.78
N GLY A 235 -5.71 20.10 22.56
CA GLY A 235 -7.10 19.86 22.22
C GLY A 235 -7.36 18.41 21.84
N ALA A 236 -8.63 18.02 21.81
CA ALA A 236 -9.12 16.74 21.30
C ALA A 236 -10.54 16.93 20.72
N SER A 237 -10.72 17.93 19.88
CA SER A 237 -12.00 18.24 19.22
C SER A 237 -11.99 17.95 17.72
N VAL A 238 -10.81 17.91 17.10
CA VAL A 238 -10.61 17.54 15.68
C VAL A 238 -10.13 16.10 15.64
N LEU A 239 -11.03 15.13 15.82
CA LEU A 239 -10.68 13.73 15.96
C LEU A 239 -10.87 12.91 14.68
N GLU A 240 -11.81 13.33 13.84
CA GLU A 240 -12.16 12.67 12.59
C GLU A 240 -12.78 13.66 11.61
N GLY A 241 -12.80 13.31 10.34
CA GLY A 241 -13.44 14.12 9.32
C GLY A 241 -13.30 13.54 7.91
N ARG A 242 -14.14 14.09 7.02
CA ARG A 242 -14.16 13.78 5.60
C ARG A 242 -13.39 14.84 4.84
N VAL A 243 -12.29 14.45 4.25
CA VAL A 243 -11.35 15.30 3.51
C VAL A 243 -11.72 15.30 2.04
N THR A 244 -11.84 16.47 1.44
CA THR A 244 -12.02 16.66 -0.01
C THR A 244 -10.92 17.59 -0.56
N ARG A 245 -10.89 17.83 -1.87
CA ARG A 245 -9.94 18.80 -2.44
C ARG A 245 -10.23 20.23 -2.01
N GLU A 246 -11.52 20.56 -1.79
CA GLU A 246 -11.96 21.87 -1.33
C GLU A 246 -11.72 22.07 0.17
N GLN A 247 -11.69 20.96 0.92
CA GLN A 247 -11.43 20.96 2.36
C GLN A 247 -10.34 19.96 2.73
N PRO A 248 -9.07 20.27 2.39
CA PRO A 248 -7.93 19.42 2.72
C PRO A 248 -7.63 19.41 4.22
N LEU A 249 -6.97 18.35 4.66
CA LEU A 249 -6.42 18.24 6.00
C LEU A 249 -5.04 18.88 6.05
N PHE A 250 -4.82 19.82 6.97
CA PHE A 250 -3.52 20.44 7.19
C PHE A 250 -2.95 20.04 8.54
N ILE A 251 -1.67 19.64 8.56
CA ILE A 251 -0.96 19.26 9.77
C ILE A 251 0.42 19.92 9.76
N GLU A 252 0.80 20.55 10.88
CA GLU A 252 2.15 21.09 11.11
C GLU A 252 2.82 20.32 12.24
N SER A 253 3.98 19.76 11.96
CA SER A 253 4.72 18.95 12.93
C SER A 253 5.31 19.78 14.08
N ARG A 254 5.24 19.21 15.27
CA ARG A 254 5.94 19.66 16.49
C ARG A 254 6.77 18.51 17.10
N MET A 255 7.21 17.59 16.24
CA MET A 255 7.93 16.37 16.60
C MET A 255 9.41 16.50 16.21
N ASP A 256 10.32 16.05 17.06
CA ASP A 256 11.76 16.04 16.73
C ASP A 256 12.09 14.98 15.66
N ALA A 257 11.29 13.91 15.59
CA ALA A 257 11.45 12.83 14.63
C ALA A 257 10.07 12.32 14.18
N GLY A 258 9.34 13.17 13.48
CA GLY A 258 8.06 12.81 12.87
C GLY A 258 8.25 12.01 11.58
N THR A 259 7.19 11.30 11.19
CA THR A 259 7.15 10.49 9.98
C THR A 259 5.79 10.55 9.31
N ILE A 260 5.81 10.47 7.98
CA ILE A 260 4.64 10.22 7.15
C ILE A 260 4.95 8.99 6.31
N PHE A 261 4.11 7.96 6.35
CA PHE A 261 4.24 6.80 5.47
C PHE A 261 2.88 6.37 4.90
N ALA A 262 2.89 5.58 3.84
CA ALA A 262 1.70 5.13 3.15
C ALA A 262 1.68 3.61 2.96
N ASP A 263 0.49 3.01 3.01
CA ASP A 263 0.22 1.60 2.71
C ASP A 263 1.08 0.61 3.52
N GLY A 264 1.40 0.98 4.77
CA GLY A 264 2.21 0.15 5.67
C GLY A 264 3.66 -0.03 5.22
N ILE A 265 4.20 0.86 4.35
CA ILE A 265 5.60 0.83 3.93
C ILE A 265 6.35 1.99 4.57
N GLU A 266 7.35 1.65 5.38
CA GLU A 266 8.23 2.62 6.03
C GLU A 266 9.48 2.95 5.21
N ALA A 267 9.81 2.16 4.19
CA ALA A 267 11.03 2.35 3.39
C ALA A 267 11.02 3.62 2.53
N ASP A 268 9.85 4.12 2.18
CA ASP A 268 9.63 5.37 1.45
C ASP A 268 8.98 6.46 2.33
N ALA A 269 9.11 6.31 3.65
CA ALA A 269 8.59 7.29 4.59
C ALA A 269 9.26 8.66 4.41
N VAL A 270 8.45 9.70 4.54
CA VAL A 270 8.89 11.09 4.51
C VAL A 270 9.14 11.56 5.94
N ARG A 271 10.27 12.22 6.16
CA ARG A 271 10.54 12.88 7.46
C ARG A 271 9.57 14.03 7.68
N PHE A 272 9.06 14.12 8.90
CA PHE A 272 8.07 15.12 9.29
C PHE A 272 8.48 15.81 10.60
N ASP A 273 9.64 16.43 10.58
CA ASP A 273 10.23 17.08 11.75
C ASP A 273 9.52 18.42 12.06
N ALA A 274 9.77 18.96 13.25
CA ALA A 274 9.15 20.20 13.73
C ALA A 274 9.33 21.37 12.72
N GLY A 275 8.23 22.07 12.45
CA GLY A 275 8.16 23.17 11.49
C GLY A 275 7.81 22.75 10.06
N VAL A 276 7.90 21.47 9.70
CA VAL A 276 7.39 20.97 8.42
C VAL A 276 5.86 20.85 8.52
N SER A 277 5.16 21.31 7.50
CA SER A 277 3.72 21.09 7.37
C SER A 277 3.40 20.17 6.21
N VAL A 278 2.26 19.50 6.27
CA VAL A 278 1.73 18.65 5.20
C VAL A 278 0.26 18.98 4.95
N THR A 279 -0.11 19.02 3.69
CA THR A 279 -1.49 19.06 3.23
C THR A 279 -1.85 17.71 2.65
N ILE A 280 -2.96 17.12 3.09
CA ILE A 280 -3.43 15.82 2.61
C ILE A 280 -4.82 16.00 2.00
N ALA A 281 -4.98 15.48 0.78
CA ALA A 281 -6.23 15.54 0.02
C ALA A 281 -6.34 14.33 -0.94
N PRO A 282 -7.53 14.08 -1.55
CA PRO A 282 -7.64 13.16 -2.68
C PRO A 282 -6.73 13.59 -3.84
N GLY A 283 -5.87 12.69 -4.30
CA GLY A 283 -4.99 12.94 -5.45
C GLY A 283 -5.76 13.05 -6.77
N GLU A 284 -5.18 13.71 -7.77
CA GLU A 284 -5.73 13.78 -9.12
C GLU A 284 -5.62 12.43 -9.85
N ARG A 285 -4.56 11.68 -9.57
CA ARG A 285 -4.33 10.38 -10.18
C ARG A 285 -5.23 9.31 -9.57
N ARG A 286 -5.63 8.36 -10.42
CA ARG A 286 -6.43 7.19 -10.03
C ARG A 286 -5.66 5.93 -10.35
N VAL A 287 -5.80 4.92 -9.49
CA VAL A 287 -5.30 3.58 -9.79
C VAL A 287 -6.37 2.83 -10.59
N ARG A 288 -5.98 2.27 -11.73
CA ARG A 288 -6.86 1.54 -12.64
C ARG A 288 -6.73 0.03 -12.39
N LEU A 289 -7.62 -0.53 -11.57
CA LEU A 289 -7.63 -1.94 -11.19
C LEU A 289 -8.44 -2.75 -12.20
N VAL A 290 -7.80 -3.68 -12.90
CA VAL A 290 -8.46 -4.60 -13.85
C VAL A 290 -9.33 -5.59 -13.07
N GLN A 291 -10.59 -5.82 -13.59
CA GLN A 291 -11.58 -6.68 -12.94
C GLN A 291 -11.85 -7.96 -13.73
#